data_1e84127762f970729ebb7f5424902803
#
_entry.id   1e84127762f970729ebb7f5424902803
#
_cell.length_a   1.000
_cell.length_b   1.000
_cell.length_c   1.000
_cell.angle_alpha   90.00
_cell.angle_beta   90.00
_cell.angle_gamma   90.00
#
_symmetry.space_group_name_H-M   'P 1'
#
loop_
_entity.id
_entity.type
_entity.pdbx_description
1 polymer ?
#
loop_
_entity_poly.entity_id
_entity_poly.type
_entity_poly.pdbx_seq_one_letter_code
_entity_poly.pdbx_strand_id
1 'polypeptide(L)'
;MINKYRNLSHNLQKLFLLIVLASVSTLVSSASLSSFKPSFSSIENTDVRKEVFFNYLLPAIIQKNEEIIALRKSILNNELNAFELDELATKYRLKKPATIEDLLTVIDILPPSLVLAQAANESNWGRSRFAEDFNNYFGIWCFSKGCGTVPKQRDANANHEVANFNSLKACIDYYVLTINRNYAYQNLRLIRKTHRDELKPITGIALAEGLTNYAYPGDEYISSIQSVIRYNQLERYDLLN
;
A
#
# COMPACT_ATOMS: atom_id res chain seq x y z
N MET A 1 -61.96 -27.89 -10.52
CA MET A 1 -61.63 -26.42 -10.39
C MET A 1 -60.71 -26.07 -9.23
N ILE A 2 -60.54 -26.89 -8.23
CA ILE A 2 -59.76 -26.56 -7.00
C ILE A 2 -58.23 -26.63 -7.23
N ASN A 3 -57.68 -27.40 -8.16
CA ASN A 3 -56.25 -27.55 -8.40
C ASN A 3 -55.61 -26.39 -9.17
N LYS A 4 -56.38 -25.54 -9.82
CA LYS A 4 -55.83 -24.40 -10.61
C LYS A 4 -55.44 -23.21 -9.71
N TYR A 5 -56.10 -23.04 -8.58
CA TYR A 5 -55.81 -21.94 -7.64
C TYR A 5 -54.63 -22.24 -6.68
N ARG A 6 -54.37 -23.53 -6.41
CA ARG A 6 -53.27 -23.95 -5.52
C ARG A 6 -51.90 -23.73 -6.18
N ASN A 7 -51.80 -23.86 -7.49
CA ASN A 7 -50.54 -23.58 -8.23
C ASN A 7 -50.27 -22.08 -8.43
N LEU A 8 -51.33 -21.26 -8.49
CA LEU A 8 -51.14 -19.80 -8.60
C LEU A 8 -50.58 -19.18 -7.33
N SER A 9 -51.01 -19.65 -6.13
CA SER A 9 -50.49 -19.16 -4.86
C SER A 9 -49.03 -19.54 -4.62
N HIS A 10 -48.61 -20.72 -5.08
CA HIS A 10 -47.21 -21.18 -4.93
C HIS A 10 -46.25 -20.43 -5.85
N ASN A 11 -46.69 -20.07 -7.03
CA ASN A 11 -45.89 -19.27 -7.96
C ASN A 11 -45.78 -17.79 -7.54
N LEU A 12 -46.84 -17.23 -6.95
CA LEU A 12 -46.80 -15.88 -6.37
C LEU A 12 -45.85 -15.81 -5.13
N GLN A 13 -45.88 -16.84 -4.28
CA GLN A 13 -44.97 -16.90 -3.13
C GLN A 13 -43.47 -17.04 -3.54
N LYS A 14 -43.18 -17.84 -4.58
CA LYS A 14 -41.84 -17.95 -5.16
C LYS A 14 -41.36 -16.64 -5.82
N LEU A 15 -42.29 -15.94 -6.51
CA LEU A 15 -41.98 -14.65 -7.12
C LEU A 15 -41.71 -13.56 -6.06
N PHE A 16 -42.50 -13.59 -4.96
CA PHE A 16 -42.30 -12.64 -3.84
C PHE A 16 -40.99 -12.91 -3.10
N LEU A 17 -40.61 -14.20 -2.93
CA LEU A 17 -39.35 -14.58 -2.30
C LEU A 17 -38.12 -14.18 -3.16
N LEU A 18 -38.22 -14.29 -4.49
CA LEU A 18 -37.21 -13.88 -5.44
C LEU A 18 -37.02 -12.35 -5.48
N ILE A 19 -38.12 -11.59 -5.34
CA ILE A 19 -38.04 -10.10 -5.30
C ILE A 19 -37.45 -9.62 -3.98
N VAL A 20 -37.72 -10.26 -2.85
CA VAL A 20 -37.16 -9.93 -1.55
C VAL A 20 -35.66 -10.28 -1.49
N LEU A 21 -35.22 -11.38 -2.11
CA LEU A 21 -33.80 -11.74 -2.23
C LEU A 21 -33.02 -10.81 -3.18
N ALA A 22 -33.67 -10.26 -4.22
CA ALA A 22 -33.05 -9.31 -5.15
C ALA A 22 -32.92 -7.90 -4.55
N SER A 23 -33.76 -7.52 -3.58
CA SER A 23 -33.72 -6.20 -2.95
C SER A 23 -32.74 -6.08 -1.77
N VAL A 24 -32.18 -7.18 -1.29
CA VAL A 24 -31.15 -7.18 -0.21
C VAL A 24 -29.73 -7.07 -0.79
N SER A 25 -29.55 -7.24 -2.11
CA SER A 25 -28.22 -7.25 -2.76
C SER A 25 -27.72 -5.88 -3.21
N THR A 26 -28.40 -4.77 -2.94
CA THR A 26 -28.02 -3.45 -3.49
C THR A 26 -27.82 -2.34 -2.45
N LEU A 27 -27.48 -2.66 -1.23
CA LEU A 27 -27.12 -1.65 -0.21
C LEU A 27 -25.86 -2.03 0.57
N VAL A 28 -24.83 -2.55 -0.12
CA VAL A 28 -23.47 -2.27 0.30
C VAL A 28 -23.07 -0.98 -0.41
N SER A 29 -23.66 0.12 0.05
CA SER A 29 -23.12 1.45 -0.18
C SER A 29 -21.69 1.39 0.34
N SER A 30 -20.72 1.53 -0.56
CA SER A 30 -19.35 1.89 -0.23
C SER A 30 -19.41 3.28 0.42
N ALA A 31 -19.80 3.32 1.69
CA ALA A 31 -19.47 4.44 2.53
C ALA A 31 -17.94 4.47 2.49
N SER A 32 -17.38 5.39 1.71
CA SER A 32 -16.01 5.82 1.92
C SER A 32 -15.99 6.29 3.37
N LEU A 33 -15.54 5.42 4.28
CA LEU A 33 -15.07 5.86 5.57
C LEU A 33 -13.95 6.85 5.21
N SER A 34 -14.27 8.14 5.20
CA SER A 34 -13.26 9.15 5.40
C SER A 34 -12.71 8.87 6.78
N SER A 35 -11.69 8.03 6.86
CA SER A 35 -11.07 7.69 8.12
C SER A 35 -10.53 9.00 8.68
N PHE A 36 -11.20 9.49 9.71
CA PHE A 36 -10.74 10.67 10.43
C PHE A 36 -9.30 10.41 10.86
N LYS A 37 -8.39 11.28 10.45
CA LYS A 37 -6.97 11.15 10.80
C LYS A 37 -6.80 11.27 12.31
N PRO A 38 -6.27 10.24 13.00
CA PRO A 38 -6.02 10.32 14.41
C PRO A 38 -4.92 11.35 14.74
N SER A 39 -5.03 12.03 15.88
CA SER A 39 -3.90 12.76 16.46
C SER A 39 -3.06 11.77 17.27
N PHE A 40 -2.02 11.23 16.66
CA PHE A 40 -1.19 10.21 17.30
C PHE A 40 -0.40 10.75 18.50
N SER A 41 -0.07 12.05 18.52
CA SER A 41 0.62 12.71 19.62
C SER A 41 -0.24 12.80 20.88
N SER A 42 -1.57 12.83 20.74
CA SER A 42 -2.51 12.88 21.87
C SER A 42 -2.76 11.53 22.54
N ILE A 43 -2.30 10.42 21.93
CA ILE A 43 -2.48 9.07 22.49
C ILE A 43 -1.27 8.75 23.37
N GLU A 44 -1.44 8.84 24.69
CA GLU A 44 -0.35 8.61 25.66
C GLU A 44 0.06 7.14 25.72
N ASN A 45 -0.92 6.23 25.81
CA ASN A 45 -0.65 4.80 25.89
C ASN A 45 -0.02 4.30 24.56
N THR A 46 1.19 3.75 24.67
CA THR A 46 1.99 3.34 23.49
C THR A 46 1.34 2.18 22.73
N ASP A 47 0.75 1.21 23.42
CA ASP A 47 0.17 0.05 22.75
C ASP A 47 -1.13 0.43 22.02
N VAL A 48 -1.96 1.26 22.65
CA VAL A 48 -3.15 1.85 21.99
C VAL A 48 -2.73 2.67 20.77
N ARG A 49 -1.69 3.50 20.88
CA ARG A 49 -1.21 4.30 19.76
C ARG A 49 -0.74 3.44 18.59
N LYS A 50 0.00 2.35 18.85
CA LYS A 50 0.43 1.40 17.83
C LYS A 50 -0.77 0.76 17.13
N GLU A 51 -1.75 0.31 17.87
CA GLU A 51 -2.95 -0.30 17.31
C GLU A 51 -3.72 0.69 16.42
N VAL A 52 -3.95 1.91 16.91
CA VAL A 52 -4.59 2.98 16.14
C VAL A 52 -3.78 3.30 14.88
N PHE A 53 -2.45 3.33 14.97
CA PHE A 53 -1.56 3.58 13.84
C PHE A 53 -1.70 2.50 12.77
N PHE A 54 -1.65 1.23 13.14
CA PHE A 54 -1.81 0.14 12.20
C PHE A 54 -3.20 0.13 11.56
N ASN A 55 -4.25 0.28 12.36
CA ASN A 55 -5.63 0.31 11.88
C ASN A 55 -5.89 1.50 10.92
N TYR A 56 -5.19 2.61 11.09
CA TYR A 56 -5.30 3.78 10.21
C TYR A 56 -4.57 3.58 8.88
N LEU A 57 -3.36 2.99 8.87
CA LEU A 57 -2.57 2.84 7.64
C LEU A 57 -2.94 1.61 6.83
N LEU A 58 -3.26 0.49 7.48
CA LEU A 58 -3.43 -0.82 6.83
C LEU A 58 -4.45 -0.81 5.68
N PRO A 59 -5.64 -0.19 5.79
CA PRO A 59 -6.60 -0.18 4.68
C PRO A 59 -6.05 0.46 3.40
N ALA A 60 -5.29 1.55 3.52
CA ALA A 60 -4.69 2.21 2.35
C ALA A 60 -3.56 1.38 1.72
N ILE A 61 -2.82 0.62 2.52
CA ILE A 61 -1.78 -0.31 2.05
C ILE A 61 -2.41 -1.46 1.28
N ILE A 62 -3.47 -2.08 1.84
CA ILE A 62 -4.20 -3.17 1.20
C ILE A 62 -4.79 -2.68 -0.14
N GLN A 63 -5.49 -1.56 -0.13
CA GLN A 63 -6.05 -0.96 -1.35
C GLN A 63 -4.98 -0.76 -2.43
N LYS A 64 -3.79 -0.27 -2.04
CA LYS A 64 -2.69 -0.10 -2.97
C LYS A 64 -2.19 -1.42 -3.56
N ASN A 65 -2.08 -2.44 -2.74
CA ASN A 65 -1.68 -3.78 -3.21
C ASN A 65 -2.73 -4.38 -4.15
N GLU A 66 -4.03 -4.22 -3.86
CA GLU A 66 -5.12 -4.64 -4.76
C GLU A 66 -5.04 -3.95 -6.13
N GLU A 67 -4.78 -2.63 -6.17
CA GLU A 67 -4.55 -1.89 -7.41
C GLU A 67 -3.38 -2.48 -8.22
N ILE A 68 -2.29 -2.83 -7.55
CA ILE A 68 -1.10 -3.43 -8.18
C ILE A 68 -1.40 -4.85 -8.68
N ILE A 69 -2.09 -5.66 -7.91
CA ILE A 69 -2.49 -7.02 -8.31
C ILE A 69 -3.38 -6.97 -9.56
N ALA A 70 -4.36 -6.06 -9.59
CA ALA A 70 -5.21 -5.85 -10.76
C ALA A 70 -4.38 -5.45 -11.99
N LEU A 71 -3.46 -4.49 -11.85
CA LEU A 71 -2.58 -4.09 -12.94
C LEU A 71 -1.68 -5.24 -13.44
N ARG A 72 -1.09 -6.02 -12.53
CA ARG A 72 -0.30 -7.21 -12.89
C ARG A 72 -1.14 -8.21 -13.69
N LYS A 73 -2.38 -8.44 -13.27
CA LYS A 73 -3.31 -9.33 -13.97
C LYS A 73 -3.59 -8.84 -15.39
N SER A 74 -3.84 -7.54 -15.58
CA SER A 74 -4.05 -6.96 -16.91
C SER A 74 -2.83 -7.10 -17.80
N ILE A 75 -1.59 -6.94 -17.26
CA ILE A 75 -0.34 -7.16 -18.01
C ILE A 75 -0.23 -8.63 -18.44
N LEU A 76 -0.45 -9.59 -17.52
CA LEU A 76 -0.34 -11.03 -17.78
C LEU A 76 -1.38 -11.54 -18.79
N ASN A 77 -2.59 -10.96 -18.77
CA ASN A 77 -3.67 -11.31 -19.67
C ASN A 77 -3.57 -10.63 -21.06
N ASN A 78 -2.52 -9.82 -21.30
CA ASN A 78 -2.35 -9.00 -22.52
C ASN A 78 -3.55 -8.05 -22.78
N GLU A 79 -4.12 -7.48 -21.71
CA GLU A 79 -5.25 -6.54 -21.78
C GLU A 79 -4.79 -5.11 -22.10
N LEU A 80 -3.49 -4.82 -21.99
CA LEU A 80 -2.89 -3.51 -22.24
C LEU A 80 -2.31 -3.44 -23.66
N ASN A 81 -2.51 -2.32 -24.33
CA ASN A 81 -1.90 -2.05 -25.63
C ASN A 81 -0.43 -1.57 -25.49
N ALA A 82 0.28 -1.48 -26.62
CA ALA A 82 1.70 -1.11 -26.65
C ALA A 82 1.98 0.29 -26.05
N PHE A 83 1.07 1.24 -26.22
CA PHE A 83 1.20 2.59 -25.68
C PHE A 83 1.09 2.58 -24.14
N GLU A 84 0.12 1.87 -23.58
CA GLU A 84 -0.05 1.71 -22.14
C GLU A 84 1.14 1.02 -21.48
N LEU A 85 1.69 -0.02 -22.13
CA LEU A 85 2.90 -0.70 -21.66
C LEU A 85 4.12 0.24 -21.67
N ASP A 86 4.26 1.08 -22.70
CA ASP A 86 5.35 2.07 -22.80
C ASP A 86 5.21 3.19 -21.75
N GLU A 87 3.99 3.64 -21.44
CA GLU A 87 3.73 4.57 -20.35
C GLU A 87 4.10 3.96 -18.98
N LEU A 88 3.77 2.68 -18.75
CA LEU A 88 4.19 1.98 -17.55
C LEU A 88 5.71 1.87 -17.47
N ALA A 89 6.40 1.50 -18.54
CA ALA A 89 7.86 1.46 -18.57
C ALA A 89 8.47 2.82 -18.21
N THR A 90 7.91 3.90 -18.72
CA THR A 90 8.32 5.28 -18.40
C THR A 90 8.07 5.62 -16.93
N LYS A 91 6.87 5.33 -16.41
CA LYS A 91 6.48 5.57 -15.02
C LYS A 91 7.38 4.85 -14.02
N TYR A 92 7.77 3.61 -14.36
CA TYR A 92 8.63 2.77 -13.51
C TYR A 92 10.13 2.91 -13.84
N ARG A 93 10.50 3.85 -14.74
CA ARG A 93 11.88 4.19 -15.11
C ARG A 93 12.65 3.00 -15.69
N LEU A 94 11.98 2.14 -16.42
CA LEU A 94 12.60 1.04 -17.13
C LEU A 94 13.35 1.53 -18.38
N LYS A 95 14.43 0.82 -18.73
CA LYS A 95 15.09 1.02 -20.02
C LYS A 95 14.18 0.51 -21.13
N LYS A 96 14.07 1.28 -22.22
CA LYS A 96 13.22 0.92 -23.35
C LYS A 96 14.03 0.28 -24.48
N PRO A 97 13.46 -0.68 -25.21
CA PRO A 97 12.14 -1.30 -25.00
C PRO A 97 12.14 -2.18 -23.75
N ALA A 98 11.07 -2.10 -22.95
CA ALA A 98 10.89 -2.94 -21.77
C ALA A 98 10.09 -4.20 -22.09
N THR A 99 10.48 -5.32 -21.52
CA THR A 99 9.76 -6.58 -21.65
C THR A 99 8.62 -6.68 -20.61
N ILE A 100 7.70 -7.62 -20.80
CA ILE A 100 6.68 -7.94 -19.80
C ILE A 100 7.34 -8.37 -18.48
N GLU A 101 8.42 -9.13 -18.54
CA GLU A 101 9.18 -9.56 -17.34
C GLU A 101 9.80 -8.37 -16.60
N ASP A 102 10.34 -7.38 -17.31
CA ASP A 102 10.84 -6.14 -16.70
C ASP A 102 9.72 -5.41 -15.96
N LEU A 103 8.56 -5.27 -16.60
CA LEU A 103 7.38 -4.65 -15.97
C LEU A 103 6.93 -5.41 -14.73
N LEU A 104 6.81 -6.74 -14.79
CA LEU A 104 6.39 -7.57 -13.68
C LEU A 104 7.41 -7.61 -12.53
N THR A 105 8.68 -7.34 -12.80
CA THR A 105 9.71 -7.23 -11.75
C THR A 105 9.55 -5.96 -10.93
N VAL A 106 9.17 -4.85 -11.56
CA VAL A 106 9.02 -3.55 -10.87
C VAL A 106 7.59 -3.30 -10.40
N ILE A 107 6.57 -3.75 -11.13
CA ILE A 107 5.16 -3.59 -10.77
C ILE A 107 4.75 -4.77 -9.89
N ASP A 108 4.96 -4.66 -8.57
CA ASP A 108 4.55 -5.69 -7.63
C ASP A 108 4.25 -5.10 -6.24
N ILE A 109 3.55 -5.87 -5.42
CA ILE A 109 3.11 -5.48 -4.07
C ILE A 109 4.29 -5.27 -3.13
N LEU A 110 4.02 -4.53 -2.04
CA LEU A 110 4.86 -4.54 -0.86
C LEU A 110 4.08 -5.17 0.30
N PRO A 111 4.70 -6.10 1.06
CA PRO A 111 4.06 -6.70 2.22
C PRO A 111 3.59 -5.63 3.20
N PRO A 112 2.34 -5.69 3.69
CA PRO A 112 1.85 -4.73 4.65
C PRO A 112 2.73 -4.59 5.89
N SER A 113 3.32 -5.67 6.36
CA SER A 113 4.25 -5.67 7.50
C SER A 113 5.46 -4.76 7.27
N LEU A 114 6.04 -4.77 6.06
CA LEU A 114 7.16 -3.92 5.70
C LEU A 114 6.76 -2.44 5.69
N VAL A 115 5.66 -2.12 5.01
CA VAL A 115 5.17 -0.75 4.86
C VAL A 115 4.80 -0.15 6.22
N LEU A 116 4.12 -0.92 7.08
CA LEU A 116 3.76 -0.52 8.44
C LEU A 116 5.00 -0.29 9.32
N ALA A 117 5.98 -1.19 9.25
CA ALA A 117 7.20 -1.06 10.06
C ALA A 117 8.03 0.15 9.65
N GLN A 118 8.20 0.40 8.35
CA GLN A 118 8.91 1.60 7.87
C GLN A 118 8.13 2.87 8.24
N ALA A 119 6.82 2.91 8.02
CA ALA A 119 6.01 4.06 8.43
C ALA A 119 6.11 4.34 9.94
N ALA A 120 6.10 3.30 10.79
CA ALA A 120 6.25 3.44 12.24
C ALA A 120 7.62 4.01 12.61
N ASN A 121 8.68 3.49 12.02
CA ASN A 121 10.06 3.93 12.26
C ASN A 121 10.28 5.38 11.83
N GLU A 122 9.90 5.72 10.61
CA GLU A 122 10.15 7.03 10.00
C GLU A 122 9.28 8.15 10.58
N SER A 123 8.05 7.84 11.00
CA SER A 123 7.12 8.83 11.54
C SER A 123 7.07 8.89 13.06
N ASN A 124 7.88 8.10 13.77
CA ASN A 124 7.74 7.90 15.22
C ASN A 124 6.30 7.55 15.60
N TRP A 125 5.75 6.50 14.95
CA TRP A 125 4.37 6.06 15.18
C TRP A 125 3.32 7.14 14.90
N GLY A 126 3.53 7.90 13.83
CA GLY A 126 2.66 8.99 13.40
C GLY A 126 2.81 10.31 14.15
N ARG A 127 3.70 10.38 15.16
CA ARG A 127 3.90 11.57 16.02
C ARG A 127 4.79 12.65 15.42
N SER A 128 5.49 12.35 14.34
CA SER A 128 6.33 13.36 13.68
C SER A 128 5.45 14.48 13.11
N ARG A 129 5.94 15.72 13.18
CA ARG A 129 5.26 16.87 12.57
C ARG A 129 4.91 16.63 11.10
N PHE A 130 5.77 15.97 10.35
CA PHE A 130 5.53 15.71 8.93
C PHE A 130 4.42 14.67 8.71
N ALA A 131 4.27 13.70 9.60
CA ALA A 131 3.14 12.78 9.56
C ALA A 131 1.85 13.48 9.97
N GLU A 132 1.88 14.28 11.05
CA GLU A 132 0.68 14.95 11.57
C GLU A 132 0.18 16.06 10.65
N ASP A 133 1.05 16.96 10.22
CA ASP A 133 0.62 18.15 9.46
C ASP A 133 0.52 17.90 7.95
N PHE A 134 1.33 16.97 7.40
CA PHE A 134 1.53 16.83 5.96
C PHE A 134 1.34 15.40 5.44
N ASN A 135 0.80 14.48 6.22
CA ASN A 135 0.58 13.06 5.87
C ASN A 135 1.84 12.34 5.35
N ASN A 136 3.04 12.79 5.69
CA ASN A 136 4.28 12.16 5.28
C ASN A 136 4.78 11.18 6.34
N TYR A 137 4.42 9.92 6.19
CA TYR A 137 4.74 8.85 7.14
C TYR A 137 6.09 8.18 6.89
N PHE A 138 6.78 8.50 5.79
CA PHE A 138 8.03 7.85 5.37
C PHE A 138 9.21 8.83 5.27
N GLY A 139 9.07 10.07 5.72
CA GLY A 139 10.13 11.08 5.62
C GLY A 139 10.54 11.38 4.16
N ILE A 140 9.62 11.26 3.22
CA ILE A 140 9.90 11.42 1.79
C ILE A 140 10.33 12.84 1.48
N TRP A 141 11.47 12.98 0.78
CA TRP A 141 11.99 14.25 0.32
C TRP A 141 11.54 14.55 -1.11
N CYS A 142 11.49 15.84 -1.41
CA CYS A 142 11.30 16.35 -2.76
C CYS A 142 12.28 17.51 -3.02
N PHE A 143 12.60 17.78 -4.29
CA PHE A 143 13.71 18.64 -4.67
C PHE A 143 13.31 19.84 -5.54
N SER A 144 12.03 19.97 -5.86
CA SER A 144 11.49 21.15 -6.54
C SER A 144 11.07 22.17 -5.49
N LYS A 145 11.45 23.44 -5.65
CA LYS A 145 11.07 24.52 -4.72
C LYS A 145 9.53 24.57 -4.56
N GLY A 146 9.08 24.53 -3.30
CA GLY A 146 7.64 24.58 -2.96
C GLY A 146 6.93 23.23 -3.06
N CYS A 147 7.67 22.11 -3.24
CA CYS A 147 7.07 20.77 -3.29
C CYS A 147 6.69 20.21 -1.91
N GLY A 148 7.16 20.84 -0.84
CA GLY A 148 6.96 20.38 0.52
C GLY A 148 7.20 21.45 1.56
N THR A 149 7.66 21.01 2.73
CA THR A 149 8.00 21.87 3.86
C THR A 149 9.48 21.81 4.15
N VAL A 150 10.11 22.97 4.32
CA VAL A 150 11.53 23.05 4.65
C VAL A 150 11.78 22.50 6.06
N PRO A 151 12.67 21.49 6.24
CA PRO A 151 13.06 21.01 7.56
C PRO A 151 13.71 22.11 8.40
N LYS A 152 13.40 22.18 9.71
CA LYS A 152 13.96 23.19 10.61
C LYS A 152 15.50 23.11 10.71
N GLN A 153 16.07 21.92 10.55
CA GLN A 153 17.50 21.64 10.67
C GLN A 153 18.16 21.35 9.31
N ARG A 154 17.58 21.89 8.22
CA ARG A 154 18.18 21.73 6.89
C ARG A 154 19.48 22.52 6.80
N ASP A 155 20.54 21.88 6.28
CA ASP A 155 21.82 22.58 6.01
C ASP A 155 21.62 23.74 5.04
N ALA A 156 22.38 24.79 5.22
CA ALA A 156 22.23 26.04 4.45
C ALA A 156 22.37 25.86 2.93
N ASN A 157 23.15 24.87 2.50
CA ASN A 157 23.38 24.56 1.07
C ASN A 157 22.47 23.45 0.54
N ALA A 158 21.61 22.86 1.37
CA ALA A 158 20.67 21.84 0.92
C ALA A 158 19.41 22.47 0.32
N ASN A 159 18.88 21.84 -0.75
CA ASN A 159 17.70 22.33 -1.46
C ASN A 159 16.48 21.41 -1.31
N HIS A 160 16.60 20.30 -0.55
CA HIS A 160 15.50 19.38 -0.35
C HIS A 160 14.43 19.95 0.58
N GLU A 161 13.20 19.61 0.31
CA GLU A 161 12.04 19.81 1.18
C GLU A 161 11.46 18.45 1.56
N VAL A 162 10.76 18.36 2.69
CA VAL A 162 9.98 17.17 3.05
C VAL A 162 8.62 17.28 2.37
N ALA A 163 8.30 16.30 1.52
CA ALA A 163 7.12 16.33 0.66
C ALA A 163 5.81 16.41 1.49
N ASN A 164 4.86 17.21 1.01
CA ASN A 164 3.52 17.31 1.57
C ASN A 164 2.55 16.47 0.74
N PHE A 165 1.70 15.70 1.42
CA PHE A 165 0.68 14.88 0.79
C PHE A 165 -0.72 15.31 1.22
N ASN A 166 -1.64 15.36 0.25
CA ASN A 166 -3.04 15.73 0.51
C ASN A 166 -3.82 14.64 1.25
N SER A 167 -3.32 13.42 1.29
CA SER A 167 -3.94 12.28 1.97
C SER A 167 -2.92 11.19 2.31
N LEU A 168 -3.31 10.29 3.23
CA LEU A 168 -2.56 9.06 3.49
C LEU A 168 -2.39 8.22 2.21
N LYS A 169 -3.46 8.07 1.41
CA LYS A 169 -3.39 7.32 0.14
C LYS A 169 -2.33 7.89 -0.80
N ALA A 170 -2.28 9.19 -0.98
CA ALA A 170 -1.26 9.83 -1.84
C ALA A 170 0.17 9.56 -1.34
N CYS A 171 0.38 9.55 -0.02
CA CYS A 171 1.66 9.20 0.59
C CYS A 171 2.04 7.73 0.33
N ILE A 172 1.11 6.79 0.56
CA ILE A 172 1.31 5.36 0.30
C ILE A 172 1.61 5.12 -1.19
N ASP A 173 0.83 5.72 -2.10
CA ASP A 173 1.02 5.60 -3.54
C ASP A 173 2.43 6.04 -3.97
N TYR A 174 2.87 7.17 -3.46
CA TYR A 174 4.20 7.71 -3.77
C TYR A 174 5.31 6.83 -3.19
N TYR A 175 5.17 6.38 -1.94
CA TYR A 175 6.12 5.50 -1.28
C TYR A 175 6.27 4.18 -2.04
N VAL A 176 5.16 3.49 -2.33
CA VAL A 176 5.18 2.21 -3.06
C VAL A 176 5.78 2.38 -4.44
N LEU A 177 5.42 3.44 -5.16
CA LEU A 177 6.02 3.75 -6.46
C LEU A 177 7.53 4.02 -6.33
N THR A 178 7.98 4.67 -5.28
CA THR A 178 9.41 4.96 -5.04
C THR A 178 10.19 3.67 -4.82
N ILE A 179 9.73 2.76 -3.96
CA ILE A 179 10.38 1.46 -3.75
C ILE A 179 10.40 0.65 -5.06
N ASN A 180 9.34 0.72 -5.84
CA ASN A 180 9.19 -0.05 -7.08
C ASN A 180 9.99 0.50 -8.26
N ARG A 181 10.38 1.78 -8.28
CA ARG A 181 11.09 2.37 -9.45
C ARG A 181 12.49 2.89 -9.18
N ASN A 182 12.85 3.18 -7.92
CA ASN A 182 14.15 3.76 -7.62
C ASN A 182 15.23 2.68 -7.66
N TYR A 183 16.37 3.00 -8.28
CA TYR A 183 17.51 2.09 -8.40
C TYR A 183 18.03 1.61 -7.03
N ALA A 184 18.00 2.47 -6.02
CA ALA A 184 18.43 2.14 -4.66
C ALA A 184 17.76 0.88 -4.07
N TYR A 185 16.55 0.53 -4.54
CA TYR A 185 15.77 -0.63 -4.06
C TYR A 185 15.72 -1.79 -5.05
N GLN A 186 16.68 -1.85 -5.99
CA GLN A 186 16.76 -2.95 -6.96
C GLN A 186 16.89 -4.31 -6.24
N ASN A 187 17.67 -4.37 -5.18
CA ASN A 187 17.88 -5.60 -4.40
C ASN A 187 16.56 -6.12 -3.79
N LEU A 188 15.76 -5.24 -3.21
CA LEU A 188 14.43 -5.59 -2.69
C LEU A 188 13.55 -6.21 -3.79
N ARG A 189 13.55 -5.61 -4.99
CA ARG A 189 12.76 -6.13 -6.12
C ARG A 189 13.26 -7.48 -6.62
N LEU A 190 14.57 -7.72 -6.59
CA LEU A 190 15.15 -9.02 -6.95
C LEU A 190 14.79 -10.10 -5.93
N ILE A 191 14.87 -9.82 -4.63
CA ILE A 191 14.40 -10.74 -3.59
C ILE A 191 12.93 -11.09 -3.81
N ARG A 192 12.09 -10.07 -4.05
CA ARG A 192 10.66 -10.28 -4.31
C ARG A 192 10.42 -11.14 -5.56
N LYS A 193 11.14 -10.86 -6.65
CA LYS A 193 11.07 -11.67 -7.88
C LYS A 193 11.44 -13.12 -7.61
N THR A 194 12.54 -13.37 -6.90
CA THR A 194 12.97 -14.72 -6.51
C THR A 194 11.88 -15.45 -5.72
N HIS A 195 11.25 -14.76 -4.76
CA HIS A 195 10.12 -15.35 -4.02
C HIS A 195 8.94 -15.70 -4.92
N ARG A 196 8.63 -14.86 -5.93
CA ARG A 196 7.59 -15.18 -6.93
C ARG A 196 7.95 -16.41 -7.76
N ASP A 197 9.18 -16.45 -8.28
CA ASP A 197 9.65 -17.54 -9.15
C ASP A 197 9.68 -18.87 -8.40
N GLU A 198 9.98 -18.84 -7.10
CA GLU A 198 10.06 -20.03 -6.24
C GLU A 198 8.75 -20.33 -5.49
N LEU A 199 7.66 -19.60 -5.78
CA LEU A 199 6.36 -19.73 -5.11
C LEU A 199 6.45 -19.61 -3.58
N LYS A 200 7.40 -18.82 -3.09
CA LYS A 200 7.57 -18.52 -1.67
C LYS A 200 6.71 -17.33 -1.25
N PRO A 201 6.26 -17.27 0.02
CA PRO A 201 5.58 -16.10 0.54
C PRO A 201 6.43 -14.83 0.41
N ILE A 202 5.82 -13.73 -0.02
CA ILE A 202 6.45 -12.42 -0.03
C ILE A 202 6.18 -11.77 1.32
N THR A 203 7.19 -11.74 2.20
CA THR A 203 7.07 -11.23 3.57
C THR A 203 7.89 -9.96 3.79
N GLY A 204 7.46 -9.13 4.75
CA GLY A 204 8.22 -7.93 5.09
C GLY A 204 9.60 -8.22 5.63
N ILE A 205 9.76 -9.31 6.39
CA ILE A 205 11.08 -9.76 6.90
C ILE A 205 12.04 -10.04 5.74
N ALA A 206 11.59 -10.79 4.73
CA ALA A 206 12.44 -11.12 3.59
C ALA A 206 12.78 -9.88 2.75
N LEU A 207 11.80 -9.01 2.47
CA LEU A 207 12.06 -7.83 1.65
C LEU A 207 12.86 -6.75 2.38
N ALA A 208 12.86 -6.72 3.71
CA ALA A 208 13.70 -5.80 4.48
C ALA A 208 15.19 -5.96 4.16
N GLU A 209 15.67 -7.16 3.82
CA GLU A 209 17.05 -7.43 3.41
C GLU A 209 17.50 -6.57 2.21
N GLY A 210 16.57 -6.13 1.38
CA GLY A 210 16.84 -5.27 0.23
C GLY A 210 16.84 -3.77 0.52
N LEU A 211 16.72 -3.34 1.78
CA LEU A 211 16.65 -1.93 2.20
C LEU A 211 17.99 -1.30 2.58
N THR A 212 19.13 -1.92 2.25
CA THR A 212 20.48 -1.44 2.60
C THR A 212 20.76 0.02 2.25
N ASN A 213 20.09 0.54 1.21
CA ASN A 213 20.23 1.91 0.73
C ASN A 213 19.10 2.86 1.19
N TYR A 214 18.24 2.42 2.12
CA TYR A 214 17.16 3.28 2.63
C TYR A 214 17.65 4.28 3.66
N ALA A 215 18.48 3.84 4.60
CA ALA A 215 19.13 4.66 5.62
C ALA A 215 20.54 4.15 5.92
N TYR A 216 21.36 4.96 6.59
CA TYR A 216 22.72 4.60 6.97
C TYR A 216 22.84 4.51 8.51
N PRO A 217 23.49 3.46 9.06
CA PRO A 217 24.00 2.26 8.39
C PRO A 217 22.86 1.30 7.96
N GLY A 218 23.02 0.70 6.77
CA GLY A 218 21.98 -0.14 6.17
C GLY A 218 21.62 -1.38 7.00
N ASP A 219 22.59 -2.08 7.55
CA ASP A 219 22.37 -3.33 8.34
C ASP A 219 21.63 -3.03 9.64
N GLU A 220 21.94 -1.92 10.31
CA GLU A 220 21.20 -1.49 11.52
C GLU A 220 19.76 -1.12 11.19
N TYR A 221 19.54 -0.46 10.05
CA TYR A 221 18.21 -0.14 9.57
C TYR A 221 17.38 -1.39 9.30
N ILE A 222 17.93 -2.35 8.55
CA ILE A 222 17.29 -3.65 8.28
C ILE A 222 16.90 -4.35 9.59
N SER A 223 17.86 -4.46 10.52
CA SER A 223 17.63 -5.08 11.83
C SER A 223 16.54 -4.39 12.62
N SER A 224 16.48 -3.06 12.58
CA SER A 224 15.42 -2.26 13.21
C SER A 224 14.06 -2.56 12.63
N ILE A 225 13.93 -2.54 11.29
CA ILE A 225 12.67 -2.83 10.60
C ILE A 225 12.18 -4.24 10.90
N GLN A 226 13.07 -5.23 10.80
CA GLN A 226 12.71 -6.63 11.13
C GLN A 226 12.30 -6.79 12.60
N SER A 227 12.93 -6.06 13.52
CA SER A 227 12.56 -6.05 14.94
C SER A 227 11.18 -5.46 15.17
N VAL A 228 10.84 -4.35 14.50
CA VAL A 228 9.48 -3.76 14.55
C VAL A 228 8.45 -4.75 14.04
N ILE A 229 8.73 -5.43 12.92
CA ILE A 229 7.83 -6.45 12.35
C ILE A 229 7.58 -7.58 13.36
N ARG A 230 8.64 -8.20 13.89
CA ARG A 230 8.53 -9.34 14.83
C ARG A 230 7.86 -8.94 16.13
N TYR A 231 8.33 -7.85 16.76
CA TYR A 231 7.81 -7.41 18.07
C TYR A 231 6.30 -7.10 18.03
N ASN A 232 5.82 -6.51 16.94
CA ASN A 232 4.42 -6.17 16.79
C ASN A 232 3.62 -7.23 16.01
N GLN A 233 4.22 -8.39 15.68
CA GLN A 233 3.58 -9.50 14.96
C GLN A 233 2.91 -9.06 13.64
N LEU A 234 3.57 -8.17 12.90
CA LEU A 234 2.98 -7.56 11.69
C LEU A 234 2.88 -8.55 10.52
N GLU A 235 3.62 -9.66 10.55
CA GLU A 235 3.59 -10.71 9.53
C GLU A 235 2.18 -11.27 9.29
N ARG A 236 1.31 -11.21 10.30
CA ARG A 236 -0.11 -11.58 10.17
C ARG A 236 -0.85 -10.81 9.07
N TYR A 237 -0.39 -9.61 8.74
CA TYR A 237 -0.99 -8.78 7.70
C TYR A 237 -0.49 -9.12 6.30
N ASP A 238 0.62 -9.86 6.15
CA ASP A 238 1.16 -10.26 4.85
C ASP A 238 0.29 -11.36 4.18
N LEU A 239 -0.57 -12.02 4.94
CA LEU A 239 -1.53 -13.01 4.43
C LEU A 239 -2.76 -12.39 3.75
N LEU A 240 -2.88 -11.06 3.77
CA LEU A 240 -4.00 -10.31 3.18
C LEU A 240 -3.75 -9.89 1.72
N ASN A 241 -2.65 -10.37 1.10
CA ASN A 241 -2.25 -10.03 -0.27
C ASN A 241 -2.55 -11.16 -1.26
#